data_1f388c6d5393c31b100b2f7baa398d77
#
_entry.id   1f388c6d5393c31b100b2f7baa398d77
#
_cell.length_a   1.000
_cell.length_b   1.000
_cell.length_c   1.000
_cell.angle_alpha   90.00
_cell.angle_beta   90.00
_cell.angle_gamma   90.00
#
_symmetry.space_group_name_H-M   'P 1'
#
loop_
_entity.id
_entity.type
_entity.pdbx_description
1 polymer ?
#
loop_
_entity_poly.entity_id
_entity_poly.type
_entity_poly.pdbx_seq_one_letter_code
_entity_poly.pdbx_strand_id
1 'polypeptide(L)' 'LEDTTIISCPYCNSDTLVILDGTDGELDLVSDCENCCRPINVRATVEGGQVVGVEAE' A
#
# COMPACT_ATOMS: atom_id res chain seq x y z
N LEU A 1 -2.37 -16.06 -0.24
CA LEU A 1 -1.36 -15.51 0.66
C LEU A 1 -1.54 -14.02 0.84
N GLU A 2 -1.51 -13.59 2.07
CA GLU A 2 -1.58 -12.18 2.40
C GLU A 2 -0.19 -11.63 2.61
N ASP A 3 0.15 -10.59 1.87
CA ASP A 3 1.40 -9.89 2.07
C ASP A 3 1.10 -8.53 2.69
N THR A 4 1.90 -8.14 3.64
CA THR A 4 1.79 -6.83 4.24
C THR A 4 3.00 -5.99 3.86
N THR A 5 2.79 -4.71 3.68
CA THR A 5 3.86 -3.78 3.39
C THR A 5 3.64 -2.49 4.16
N ILE A 6 4.72 -1.80 4.44
CA ILE A 6 4.65 -0.53 5.14
C ILE A 6 4.91 0.58 4.13
N ILE A 7 4.00 1.55 4.09
CA ILE A 7 4.15 2.72 3.23
C ILE A 7 4.26 3.96 4.09
N SER A 8 4.85 5.00 3.54
CA SER A 8 4.94 6.29 4.21
C SER A 8 3.83 7.19 3.72
N CYS A 9 3.10 7.79 4.65
CA CYS A 9 2.07 8.74 4.32
C CYS A 9 2.72 9.96 3.63
N PRO A 10 2.26 10.34 2.43
CA PRO A 10 2.85 11.47 1.73
C PRO A 10 2.51 12.83 2.34
N TYR A 11 1.61 12.85 3.31
CA TYR A 11 1.18 14.10 3.93
C TYR A 11 1.88 14.37 5.26
N CYS A 12 2.09 13.34 6.07
CA CYS A 12 2.65 13.50 7.41
C CYS A 12 3.87 12.63 7.67
N ASN A 13 4.29 11.81 6.70
CA ASN A 13 5.43 10.92 6.78
C ASN A 13 5.32 9.83 7.84
N SER A 14 4.11 9.50 8.26
CA SER A 14 3.89 8.40 9.20
C SER A 14 3.86 7.08 8.47
N ASP A 15 4.34 6.02 9.11
CA ASP A 15 4.29 4.69 8.54
C ASP A 15 2.88 4.11 8.66
N THR A 16 2.41 3.51 7.58
CA THR A 16 1.09 2.89 7.54
C THR A 16 1.22 1.47 7.02
N LEU A 17 0.62 0.52 7.71
CA LEU A 17 0.61 -0.88 7.30
C LEU A 17 -0.51 -1.10 6.30
N VAL A 18 -0.17 -1.73 5.18
CA VAL A 18 -1.13 -2.05 4.13
C VAL A 18 -1.11 -3.55 3.89
N ILE A 19 -2.29 -4.15 3.81
CA ILE A 19 -2.44 -5.58 3.54
C ILE A 19 -2.75 -5.76 2.06
N LEU A 20 -1.94 -6.59 1.40
CA LEU A 20 -2.09 -6.88 -0.02
C LEU A 20 -2.58 -8.30 -0.20
N ASP A 21 -3.42 -8.53 -1.21
CA ASP A 21 -4.01 -9.85 -1.44
C ASP A 21 -3.07 -10.82 -2.15
N GLY A 22 -1.95 -10.37 -2.65
CA GLY A 22 -1.02 -11.25 -3.37
C GLY A 22 -1.50 -11.67 -4.74
N THR A 23 -2.47 -10.98 -5.29
CA THR A 23 -2.94 -11.23 -6.66
C THR A 23 -1.96 -10.65 -7.66
N ASP A 24 -1.60 -11.42 -8.70
CA ASP A 24 -0.71 -10.94 -9.73
C ASP A 24 -1.30 -9.75 -10.47
N GLY A 25 -0.46 -8.78 -10.81
CA GLY A 25 -0.85 -7.60 -11.55
C GLY A 25 -0.82 -6.35 -10.68
N GLU A 26 -1.50 -5.32 -11.13
CA GLU A 26 -1.57 -4.06 -10.40
C GLU A 26 -2.78 -4.05 -9.47
N LEU A 27 -2.52 -3.61 -8.24
CA LEU A 27 -3.57 -3.46 -7.24
C LEU A 27 -3.68 -1.98 -6.89
N ASP A 28 -4.90 -1.47 -6.97
CA ASP A 28 -5.21 -0.11 -6.54
C ASP A 28 -6.08 -0.17 -5.30
N LEU A 29 -5.63 0.44 -4.24
CA LEU A 29 -6.42 0.49 -3.01
C LEU A 29 -6.25 1.83 -2.32
N VAL A 30 -7.18 2.10 -1.41
CA VAL A 30 -7.14 3.32 -0.62
C VAL A 30 -6.99 2.94 0.83
N SER A 31 -6.01 3.54 1.49
CA SER A 31 -5.76 3.33 2.91
C SER A 31 -5.88 4.66 3.63
N ASP A 32 -6.40 4.64 4.84
CA ASP A 32 -6.50 5.85 5.64
C ASP A 32 -5.28 5.97 6.55
N CYS A 33 -4.69 7.17 6.57
CA CYS A 33 -3.62 7.45 7.50
C CYS A 33 -4.19 7.64 8.89
N GLU A 34 -3.66 6.92 9.87
CA GLU A 34 -4.14 7.03 11.25
C GLU A 34 -3.73 8.33 11.94
N ASN A 35 -2.70 8.99 11.41
CA ASN A 35 -2.17 10.19 12.02
C ASN A 35 -2.84 11.46 11.51
N CYS A 36 -2.96 11.61 10.20
CA CYS A 36 -3.56 12.80 9.61
C CYS A 36 -4.98 12.56 9.08
N CYS A 37 -5.46 11.35 9.14
CA CYS A 37 -6.81 10.95 8.73
C CYS A 37 -7.13 11.27 7.26
N ARG A 38 -6.11 11.25 6.40
CA ARG A 38 -6.29 11.51 4.99
C ARG A 38 -6.26 10.22 4.20
N PRO A 39 -7.05 10.12 3.12
CA PRO A 39 -7.00 8.93 2.28
C PRO A 39 -5.68 8.89 1.49
N ILE A 40 -5.07 7.72 1.45
CA ILE A 40 -3.83 7.49 0.71
C ILE A 40 -4.15 6.54 -0.43
N ASN A 41 -3.87 6.95 -1.65
CA ASN A 41 -4.02 6.07 -2.80
C ASN A 41 -2.76 5.22 -2.89
N VAL A 42 -2.94 3.91 -2.80
CA VAL A 42 -1.83 2.96 -2.84
C VAL A 42 -1.94 2.14 -4.12
N ARG A 43 -0.85 2.08 -4.85
CA ARG A 43 -0.75 1.22 -6.02
C ARG A 43 0.40 0.25 -5.81
N ALA A 44 0.09 -1.02 -5.92
CA ALA A 44 1.08 -2.08 -5.75
C ALA A 44 1.15 -2.92 -7.02
N THR A 45 2.34 -3.34 -7.37
CA THR A 45 2.55 -4.26 -8.49
C THR A 45 3.04 -5.58 -7.93
N VAL A 46 2.36 -6.67 -8.29
CA VAL A 46 2.66 -8.01 -7.79
C VAL A 46 3.00 -8.92 -8.97
N GLU A 47 4.09 -9.64 -8.89
CA GLU A 47 4.50 -10.63 -9.89
C GLU A 47 4.92 -11.91 -9.19
N GLY A 48 4.34 -13.05 -9.63
CA GLY A 48 4.68 -14.34 -9.09
C GLY A 48 4.44 -14.47 -7.60
N GLY A 49 3.43 -13.77 -7.09
CA GLY A 49 3.12 -13.78 -5.68
C GLY A 49 4.01 -12.87 -4.82
N GLN A 50 4.84 -12.05 -5.46
CA GLN A 50 5.72 -11.13 -4.75
C GLN A 50 5.42 -9.68 -5.14
N VAL A 51 5.45 -8.81 -4.15
CA VAL A 51 5.28 -7.38 -4.40
C VAL A 51 6.60 -6.81 -4.90
N VAL A 52 6.59 -6.33 -6.15
CA VAL A 52 7.79 -5.79 -6.79
C VAL A 52 7.82 -4.27 -6.79
N GLY A 53 6.70 -3.62 -6.52
CA GLY A 53 6.66 -2.18 -6.43
C GLY A 53 5.42 -1.70 -5.69
N VAL A 54 5.57 -0.61 -4.94
CA VAL A 54 4.47 0.01 -4.19
C VAL A 54 4.64 1.52 -4.30
N GLU A 55 3.53 2.19 -4.59
CA GLU A 55 3.49 3.64 -4.62
C GLU A 55 2.34 4.14 -3.74
N ALA A 56 2.54 5.26 -3.08
CA ALA A 56 1.52 5.90 -2.25
C ALA A 56 1.44 7.39 -2.58
N GLU A 57 0.21 7.87 -2.74
CA GLU A 57 -0.05 9.28 -3.02
C GLU A 57 -1.15 9.84 -2.14
#